data_4758551941706a904b5f59ae2e3bfd83
#
_entry.id   4758551941706a904b5f59ae2e3bfd83
#
_cell.length_a   1.000
_cell.length_b   1.000
_cell.length_c   1.000
_cell.angle_alpha   90.00
_cell.angle_beta   90.00
_cell.angle_gamma   90.00
#
_symmetry.space_group_name_H-M   'P 1'
#
loop_
_entity.id
_entity.type
_entity.pdbx_description
1 polymer ?
#
loop_
_entity_poly.entity_id
_entity_poly.type
_entity_poly.pdbx_seq_one_letter_code
_entity_poly.pdbx_strand_id
1 'polypeptide(L)'
;VLAYPYADANVPQYIDHVAADFPTLPIVVSHAAWPWVQSMCGIAVKRPNVYLSLDIYIVRTPGSRDYIDAANYMLQDQMLFGSAYPGMGMKNCIDYCMNCGLREEVLPKLMYENAAKLFKIED
;
A
#
# COMPACT_ATOMS: atom_id res chain seq x y z
N VAL A 1 8.49 5.62 8.97
CA VAL A 1 7.92 6.56 9.96
C VAL A 1 8.78 6.64 11.20
N LEU A 2 9.07 5.51 11.83
CA LEU A 2 9.78 5.49 13.12
C LEU A 2 11.30 5.82 13.02
N ALA A 3 11.84 5.84 11.81
CA ALA A 3 13.26 6.09 11.58
C ALA A 3 13.65 7.58 11.58
N TYR A 4 12.68 8.49 11.52
CA TYR A 4 12.92 9.91 11.41
C TYR A 4 12.56 10.65 12.71
N PRO A 5 13.30 11.70 13.07
CA PRO A 5 13.05 12.46 14.29
C PRO A 5 11.74 13.27 14.23
N TYR A 6 11.26 13.61 13.03
CA TYR A 6 10.08 14.42 12.82
C TYR A 6 9.09 13.69 11.89
N ALA A 7 7.81 13.66 12.30
CA ALA A 7 6.76 12.99 11.53
C ALA A 7 6.52 13.61 10.15
N ASP A 8 6.69 14.92 10.02
CA ASP A 8 6.51 15.65 8.76
C ASP A 8 7.55 15.33 7.67
N ALA A 9 8.65 14.64 8.03
CA ALA A 9 9.60 14.12 7.05
C ALA A 9 9.00 13.04 6.13
N ASN A 10 7.83 12.50 6.46
CA ASN A 10 7.17 11.41 5.72
C ASN A 10 5.85 11.84 5.08
N VAL A 11 5.59 13.13 4.93
CA VAL A 11 4.33 13.62 4.36
C VAL A 11 4.19 13.20 2.89
N PRO A 12 2.99 12.74 2.47
CA PRO A 12 2.81 12.17 1.14
C PRO A 12 2.86 13.17 -0.01
N GLN A 13 2.83 14.47 0.26
CA GLN A 13 2.91 15.52 -0.75
C GLN A 13 4.17 15.43 -1.62
N TYR A 14 5.29 14.99 -1.06
CA TYR A 14 6.52 14.78 -1.84
C TYR A 14 6.35 13.66 -2.88
N ILE A 15 5.60 12.61 -2.55
CA ILE A 15 5.26 11.54 -3.49
C ILE A 15 4.39 12.07 -4.64
N ASP A 16 3.40 12.90 -4.34
CA ASP A 16 2.54 13.52 -5.37
C ASP A 16 3.35 14.30 -6.39
N HIS A 17 4.32 15.11 -5.93
CA HIS A 17 5.18 15.91 -6.81
C HIS A 17 6.05 15.01 -7.70
N VAL A 18 6.76 14.05 -7.13
CA VAL A 18 7.61 13.13 -7.89
C VAL A 18 6.78 12.31 -8.89
N ALA A 19 5.62 11.81 -8.48
CA ALA A 19 4.74 11.05 -9.36
C ALA A 19 4.18 11.88 -10.52
N ALA A 20 3.97 13.18 -10.30
CA ALA A 20 3.54 14.10 -11.35
C ALA A 20 4.66 14.41 -12.36
N ASP A 21 5.87 14.63 -11.85
CA ASP A 21 7.04 14.98 -12.68
C ASP A 21 7.55 13.78 -13.49
N PHE A 22 7.34 12.56 -12.97
CA PHE A 22 7.78 11.32 -13.61
C PHE A 22 6.60 10.33 -13.79
N PRO A 23 5.63 10.63 -14.65
CA PRO A 23 4.36 9.86 -14.73
C PRO A 23 4.55 8.43 -15.25
N THR A 24 5.66 8.11 -15.89
CA THR A 24 5.98 6.76 -16.38
C THR A 24 6.84 5.94 -15.41
N LEU A 25 7.31 6.57 -14.33
CA LEU A 25 8.09 5.91 -13.29
C LEU A 25 7.15 5.24 -12.28
N PRO A 26 7.16 3.91 -12.13
CA PRO A 26 6.43 3.26 -11.04
C PRO A 26 7.05 3.62 -9.69
N ILE A 27 6.24 4.04 -8.76
CA ILE A 27 6.66 4.43 -7.40
C ILE A 27 5.95 3.52 -6.41
N VAL A 28 6.72 2.72 -5.66
CA VAL A 28 6.20 1.90 -4.56
C VAL A 28 6.44 2.62 -3.24
N VAL A 29 5.36 2.94 -2.56
CA VAL A 29 5.40 3.62 -1.26
C VAL A 29 5.35 2.59 -0.16
N SER A 30 6.49 2.37 0.50
CA SER A 30 6.59 1.46 1.64
C SER A 30 5.73 1.96 2.81
N HIS A 31 5.08 1.01 3.50
CA HIS A 31 4.19 1.29 4.62
C HIS A 31 3.01 2.20 4.25
N ALA A 32 2.74 2.34 2.94
CA ALA A 32 1.68 3.17 2.37
C ALA A 32 1.62 4.60 2.98
N ALA A 33 2.79 5.12 3.37
CA ALA A 33 2.97 6.41 4.05
C ALA A 33 2.17 6.55 5.36
N TRP A 34 1.93 5.47 6.10
CA TRP A 34 1.29 5.58 7.41
C TRP A 34 2.05 6.58 8.31
N PRO A 35 1.42 7.48 9.06
CA PRO A 35 -0.02 7.53 9.39
C PRO A 35 -0.92 8.37 8.46
N TRP A 36 -0.40 8.85 7.33
CA TRP A 36 -1.09 9.73 6.38
C TRP A 36 -2.03 8.96 5.44
N VAL A 37 -2.87 8.07 5.98
CA VAL A 37 -3.63 7.07 5.25
C VAL A 37 -4.52 7.68 4.16
N GLN A 38 -5.42 8.57 4.54
CA GLN A 38 -6.39 9.16 3.60
C GLN A 38 -5.70 10.04 2.55
N SER A 39 -4.71 10.84 2.96
CA SER A 39 -3.94 11.68 2.04
C SER A 39 -3.20 10.83 1.00
N MET A 40 -2.56 9.74 1.44
CA MET A 40 -1.83 8.85 0.53
C MET A 40 -2.76 8.09 -0.41
N CYS A 41 -3.89 7.60 0.07
CA CYS A 41 -4.91 6.99 -0.78
C CYS A 41 -5.41 7.97 -1.85
N GLY A 42 -5.70 9.22 -1.47
CA GLY A 42 -6.11 10.25 -2.42
C GLY A 42 -5.06 10.54 -3.50
N ILE A 43 -3.79 10.58 -3.11
CA ILE A 43 -2.67 10.74 -4.06
C ILE A 43 -2.58 9.54 -5.00
N ALA A 44 -2.67 8.32 -4.49
CA ALA A 44 -2.60 7.12 -5.32
C ALA A 44 -3.77 7.04 -6.34
N VAL A 45 -4.97 7.46 -5.95
CA VAL A 45 -6.11 7.58 -6.88
C VAL A 45 -5.81 8.56 -8.02
N LYS A 46 -5.16 9.68 -7.71
CA LYS A 46 -4.77 10.70 -8.70
C LYS A 46 -3.60 10.28 -9.57
N ARG A 47 -2.69 9.45 -9.05
CA ARG A 47 -1.43 9.05 -9.68
C ARG A 47 -1.40 7.55 -9.97
N PRO A 48 -1.74 7.11 -11.19
CA PRO A 48 -1.76 5.68 -11.55
C PRO A 48 -0.41 4.97 -11.45
N ASN A 49 0.69 5.73 -11.43
CA ASN A 49 2.05 5.20 -11.28
C ASN A 49 2.48 5.01 -9.81
N VAL A 50 1.59 5.30 -8.85
CA VAL A 50 1.86 5.12 -7.41
C VAL A 50 1.21 3.84 -6.90
N TYR A 51 2.01 3.01 -6.25
CA TYR A 51 1.61 1.73 -5.64
C TYR A 51 1.86 1.80 -4.14
N LEU A 52 0.96 1.24 -3.35
CA LEU A 52 1.04 1.25 -1.89
C LEU A 52 1.33 -0.14 -1.36
N SER A 53 2.51 -0.33 -0.76
CA SER A 53 2.84 -1.52 0.00
C SER A 53 2.32 -1.35 1.43
N LEU A 54 1.27 -2.09 1.79
CA LEU A 54 0.54 -1.87 3.04
C LEU A 54 1.32 -2.35 4.26
N ASP A 55 2.05 -3.45 4.09
CA ASP A 55 2.88 -4.04 5.12
C ASP A 55 2.08 -4.30 6.42
N ILE A 56 2.71 -4.13 7.57
CA ILE A 56 2.05 -4.30 8.87
C ILE A 56 0.94 -3.28 9.16
N TYR A 57 0.90 -2.18 8.41
CA TYR A 57 -0.05 -1.08 8.67
C TYR A 57 -1.48 -1.37 8.21
N ILE A 58 -1.72 -2.47 7.52
CA ILE A 58 -3.07 -2.99 7.31
C ILE A 58 -3.61 -3.68 8.59
N VAL A 59 -2.72 -4.06 9.53
CA VAL A 59 -3.07 -4.88 10.68
C VAL A 59 -3.36 -4.01 11.90
N ARG A 60 -4.63 -3.70 12.12
CA ARG A 60 -5.14 -3.07 13.36
C ARG A 60 -4.47 -1.75 13.77
N THR A 61 -3.87 -1.03 12.84
CA THR A 61 -3.36 0.32 13.11
C THR A 61 -4.46 1.35 12.92
N PRO A 62 -4.35 2.54 13.53
CA PRO A 62 -5.25 3.65 13.20
C PRO A 62 -5.25 3.91 11.68
N GLY A 63 -6.45 3.95 11.07
CA GLY A 63 -6.60 4.12 9.64
C GLY A 63 -6.48 2.85 8.79
N SER A 64 -6.21 1.67 9.39
CA SER A 64 -6.10 0.41 8.65
C SER A 64 -7.37 0.05 7.87
N ARG A 65 -8.55 0.41 8.40
CA ARG A 65 -9.83 0.21 7.69
C ARG A 65 -9.91 1.02 6.40
N ASP A 66 -9.36 2.22 6.38
CA ASP A 66 -9.33 3.06 5.19
C ASP A 66 -8.50 2.42 4.07
N TYR A 67 -7.39 1.75 4.40
CA TYR A 67 -6.63 0.96 3.43
C TYR A 67 -7.45 -0.20 2.87
N ILE A 68 -8.18 -0.93 3.73
CA ILE A 68 -9.01 -2.05 3.31
C ILE A 68 -10.14 -1.58 2.38
N ASP A 69 -10.79 -0.49 2.72
CA ASP A 69 -11.84 0.11 1.90
C ASP A 69 -11.28 0.62 0.56
N ALA A 70 -10.13 1.26 0.57
CA ALA A 70 -9.46 1.70 -0.66
C ALA A 70 -9.06 0.51 -1.55
N ALA A 71 -8.51 -0.56 -0.96
CA ALA A 71 -8.17 -1.79 -1.68
C ALA A 71 -9.40 -2.48 -2.29
N ASN A 72 -10.52 -2.44 -1.60
CA ASN A 72 -11.77 -3.04 -2.08
C ASN A 72 -12.39 -2.31 -3.26
N TYR A 73 -12.11 -1.02 -3.43
CA TYR A 73 -12.81 -0.19 -4.41
C TYR A 73 -11.88 0.64 -5.30
N MET A 74 -11.32 1.73 -4.77
CA MET A 74 -10.64 2.75 -5.58
C MET A 74 -9.24 2.34 -6.04
N LEU A 75 -8.53 1.53 -5.27
CA LEU A 75 -7.12 1.22 -5.44
C LEU A 75 -6.84 -0.28 -5.60
N GLN A 76 -7.81 -1.03 -6.16
CA GLN A 76 -7.71 -2.48 -6.34
C GLN A 76 -6.42 -2.92 -7.05
N ASP A 77 -5.95 -2.12 -8.01
CA ASP A 77 -4.81 -2.45 -8.88
C ASP A 77 -3.50 -1.77 -8.45
N GLN A 78 -3.51 -1.01 -7.34
CA GLN A 78 -2.37 -0.23 -6.85
C GLN A 78 -1.92 -0.61 -5.44
N MET A 79 -2.61 -1.55 -4.79
CA MET A 79 -2.25 -2.07 -3.46
C MET A 79 -1.41 -3.32 -3.58
N LEU A 80 -0.34 -3.38 -2.77
CA LEU A 80 0.61 -4.50 -2.74
C LEU A 80 0.67 -5.10 -1.34
N PHE A 81 0.77 -6.42 -1.29
CA PHE A 81 1.02 -7.15 -0.04
C PHE A 81 2.47 -6.96 0.43
N GLY A 82 2.63 -6.88 1.72
CA GLY A 82 3.91 -6.93 2.42
C GLY A 82 3.69 -7.31 3.87
N SER A 83 4.71 -7.75 4.57
CA SER A 83 4.66 -8.10 5.99
C SER A 83 5.61 -7.27 6.85
N ALA A 84 6.53 -6.54 6.22
CA ALA A 84 7.65 -5.89 6.89
C ALA A 84 8.43 -6.86 7.79
N TYR A 85 8.59 -8.13 7.34
CA TYR A 85 9.39 -9.10 8.09
C TYR A 85 10.79 -8.54 8.40
N PRO A 86 11.33 -8.71 9.61
CA PRO A 86 10.83 -9.51 10.74
C PRO A 86 9.87 -8.78 11.70
N GLY A 87 9.39 -7.59 11.36
CA GLY A 87 8.46 -6.84 12.21
C GLY A 87 7.15 -7.58 12.47
N MET A 88 6.66 -8.32 11.46
CA MET A 88 5.57 -9.27 11.60
C MET A 88 5.90 -10.56 10.86
N GLY A 89 5.53 -11.71 11.44
CA GLY A 89 5.67 -13.00 10.77
C GLY A 89 4.82 -13.06 9.52
N MET A 90 5.38 -13.52 8.41
CA MET A 90 4.72 -13.59 7.10
C MET A 90 3.36 -14.29 7.19
N LYS A 91 3.31 -15.46 7.84
CA LYS A 91 2.07 -16.23 8.02
C LYS A 91 0.98 -15.42 8.72
N ASN A 92 1.33 -14.71 9.79
CA ASN A 92 0.36 -13.91 10.55
C ASN A 92 -0.22 -12.78 9.70
N CYS A 93 0.59 -12.15 8.86
CA CYS A 93 0.15 -11.10 7.96
C CYS A 93 -0.78 -11.65 6.87
N ILE A 94 -0.44 -12.81 6.29
CA ILE A 94 -1.28 -13.50 5.31
C ILE A 94 -2.63 -13.87 5.94
N ASP A 95 -2.62 -14.53 7.11
CA ASP A 95 -3.84 -14.94 7.80
C ASP A 95 -4.74 -13.72 8.12
N TYR A 96 -4.15 -12.59 8.47
CA TYR A 96 -4.90 -11.36 8.68
C TYR A 96 -5.54 -10.84 7.38
N CYS A 97 -4.79 -10.74 6.29
CA CYS A 97 -5.30 -10.29 5.00
C CYS A 97 -6.45 -11.15 4.48
N MET A 98 -6.36 -12.47 4.70
CA MET A 98 -7.43 -13.41 4.30
C MET A 98 -8.73 -13.22 5.10
N ASN A 99 -8.70 -12.53 6.25
CA ASN A 99 -9.84 -12.43 7.16
C ASN A 99 -10.20 -10.98 7.55
N CYS A 100 -9.56 -9.97 6.98
CA CYS A 100 -9.76 -8.58 7.41
C CYS A 100 -10.93 -7.85 6.74
N GLY A 101 -11.63 -8.49 5.80
CA GLY A 101 -12.75 -7.92 5.07
C GLY A 101 -12.43 -7.46 3.64
N LEU A 102 -11.33 -7.97 3.07
CA LEU A 102 -11.08 -7.84 1.64
C LEU A 102 -12.07 -8.69 0.84
N ARG A 103 -12.57 -8.14 -0.26
CA ARG A 103 -13.48 -8.85 -1.17
C ARG A 103 -12.74 -9.98 -1.88
N GLU A 104 -13.44 -11.07 -2.20
CA GLU A 104 -12.83 -12.27 -2.81
C GLU A 104 -12.08 -11.94 -4.10
N GLU A 105 -12.60 -11.07 -4.95
CA GLU A 105 -11.97 -10.66 -6.20
C GLU A 105 -10.77 -9.72 -6.02
N VAL A 106 -10.62 -9.11 -4.85
CA VAL A 106 -9.49 -8.21 -4.53
C VAL A 106 -8.33 -8.96 -3.90
N LEU A 107 -8.61 -10.04 -3.18
CA LEU A 107 -7.57 -10.83 -2.51
C LEU A 107 -6.42 -11.25 -3.44
N PRO A 108 -6.65 -11.90 -4.60
CA PRO A 108 -5.55 -12.28 -5.49
C PRO A 108 -4.79 -11.07 -6.03
N LYS A 109 -5.46 -9.96 -6.29
CA LYS A 109 -4.82 -8.71 -6.72
C LYS A 109 -3.83 -8.21 -5.69
N LEU A 110 -4.27 -8.03 -4.45
CA LEU A 110 -3.43 -7.55 -3.36
C LEU A 110 -2.28 -8.52 -3.06
N MET A 111 -2.58 -9.82 -2.99
CA MET A 111 -1.63 -10.82 -2.53
C MET A 111 -0.55 -11.17 -3.57
N TYR A 112 -0.85 -11.02 -4.87
CA TYR A 112 0.06 -11.48 -5.91
C TYR A 112 -0.01 -10.68 -7.23
N GLU A 113 -1.19 -10.54 -7.84
CA GLU A 113 -1.33 -10.11 -9.24
C GLU A 113 -0.77 -8.70 -9.49
N ASN A 114 -1.02 -7.76 -8.57
CA ASN A 114 -0.53 -6.38 -8.73
C ASN A 114 1.01 -6.32 -8.71
N ALA A 115 1.64 -7.07 -7.80
CA ALA A 115 3.09 -7.16 -7.73
C ALA A 115 3.66 -7.88 -8.96
N ALA A 116 3.07 -9.00 -9.39
CA ALA A 116 3.49 -9.73 -10.57
C ALA A 116 3.46 -8.86 -11.81
N LYS A 117 2.38 -8.12 -12.02
CA LYS A 117 2.23 -7.18 -13.14
C LYS A 117 3.27 -6.04 -13.05
N LEU A 118 3.43 -5.44 -11.88
CA LEU A 118 4.36 -4.32 -11.67
C LEU A 118 5.81 -4.71 -11.91
N PHE A 119 6.22 -5.86 -11.37
CA PHE A 119 7.60 -6.36 -11.48
C PHE A 119 7.83 -7.28 -12.69
N LYS A 120 6.81 -7.45 -13.56
CA LYS A 120 6.89 -8.30 -14.77
C LYS A 120 7.34 -9.73 -14.44
N ILE A 121 6.78 -10.28 -13.38
CA ILE A 121 6.99 -11.67 -13.00
C ILE A 121 6.15 -12.54 -13.92
N GLU A 122 6.81 -13.42 -14.68
CA GLU A 122 6.15 -14.43 -15.53
C GLU A 122 5.99 -15.72 -14.72
N ASP A 123 4.83 -16.34 -14.85
CA ASP A 123 4.56 -17.65 -14.22
C ASP A 123 5.21 -18.80 -15.00
#